data_1fefafe0bc85ff9fd025470f4423fbac
#
_entry.id   1fefafe0bc85ff9fd025470f4423fbac
#
_cell.length_a   1.000
_cell.length_b   1.000
_cell.length_c   1.000
_cell.angle_alpha   90.00
_cell.angle_beta   90.00
_cell.angle_gamma   90.00
#
_symmetry.space_group_name_H-M   'P 1'
#
loop_
_entity.id
_entity.type
_entity.pdbx_description
1 polymer ?
#
loop_
_entity_poly.entity_id
_entity_poly.type
_entity_poly.pdbx_seq_one_letter_code
_entity_poly.pdbx_strand_id
1 'polypeptide(L)'
;MRVARVTAFLRAHPRQRAAIELGLLLVFLGLFAWGIRGSFHSAWGDLKDANPAFFVLACVAVAAYYLVFVAGWTLILADWGVRISYATSLRAEMVSMLAKYVPGGVWTPAARVVAMRRAGVTDAALVTSAMLVEAALSAISGVLVFAISLIWVRGVNGPVIPLAVFALVLAVLIHPRVFRPLAARFLRRLGKSDLPPLRTSTFVILLLFYSGTWAIGGLGVWLLLRSVGAHPAASTVVFLGGVSAVGAIVAVLAFFAPSGLGAREGSMYGLMLAVVAPGAALSSTLLNRVAITLVEVLLLLVGGLLLRRTEPRRDSHGLSQVSAAAEPAPDR
;
A
#
# COMPACT_ATOMS: atom_id res chain seq x y z
N MET A 1 30.64 8.03 1.18
CA MET A 1 31.43 7.22 0.22
C MET A 1 31.16 5.71 0.29
N ARG A 2 31.02 5.04 1.44
CA ARG A 2 30.81 3.57 1.55
C ARG A 2 29.47 3.11 0.93
N VAL A 3 28.35 3.80 1.20
CA VAL A 3 27.01 3.45 0.70
C VAL A 3 26.92 3.49 -0.83
N ALA A 4 27.58 4.48 -1.46
CA ALA A 4 27.58 4.59 -2.93
C ALA A 4 28.33 3.45 -3.61
N ARG A 5 29.41 2.95 -2.98
CA ARG A 5 30.15 1.76 -3.49
C ARG A 5 29.34 0.48 -3.36
N VAL A 6 28.64 0.29 -2.25
CA VAL A 6 27.78 -0.89 -2.04
C VAL A 6 26.62 -0.91 -3.03
N THR A 7 25.97 0.23 -3.26
CA THR A 7 24.87 0.33 -4.24
C THR A 7 25.34 0.14 -5.68
N ALA A 8 26.53 0.60 -6.04
CA ALA A 8 27.14 0.37 -7.35
C ALA A 8 27.50 -1.12 -7.54
N PHE A 9 28.08 -1.73 -6.52
CA PHE A 9 28.43 -3.16 -6.53
C PHE A 9 27.20 -4.04 -6.69
N LEU A 10 26.12 -3.79 -5.93
CA LEU A 10 24.88 -4.55 -6.00
C LEU A 10 24.15 -4.39 -7.35
N ARG A 11 24.31 -3.25 -8.03
CA ARG A 11 23.80 -3.03 -9.39
C ARG A 11 24.59 -3.82 -10.44
N ALA A 12 25.87 -3.96 -10.24
CA ALA A 12 26.75 -4.71 -11.15
C ALA A 12 26.58 -6.25 -11.01
N HIS A 13 26.04 -6.72 -9.87
CA HIS A 13 25.94 -8.15 -9.56
C HIS A 13 24.50 -8.57 -9.18
N PRO A 14 23.58 -8.68 -10.17
CA PRO A 14 22.15 -8.92 -9.90
C PRO A 14 21.90 -10.25 -9.17
N ARG A 15 22.72 -11.29 -9.43
CA ARG A 15 22.60 -12.59 -8.73
C ARG A 15 22.97 -12.48 -7.25
N GLN A 16 23.99 -11.71 -6.89
CA GLN A 16 24.40 -11.52 -5.49
C GLN A 16 23.38 -10.66 -4.75
N ARG A 17 22.80 -9.66 -5.42
CA ARG A 17 21.69 -8.89 -4.86
C ARG A 17 20.49 -9.78 -4.54
N ALA A 18 20.06 -10.62 -5.48
CA ALA A 18 18.96 -11.56 -5.27
C ALA A 18 19.26 -12.57 -4.13
N ALA A 19 20.51 -13.06 -4.03
CA ALA A 19 20.92 -13.93 -2.94
C ALA A 19 20.88 -13.23 -1.56
N ILE A 20 21.30 -11.97 -1.47
CA ILE A 20 21.23 -11.19 -0.24
C ILE A 20 19.77 -10.91 0.14
N GLU A 21 18.92 -10.49 -0.81
CA GLU A 21 17.50 -10.25 -0.59
C GLU A 21 16.79 -11.54 -0.12
N LEU A 22 17.07 -12.67 -0.74
CA LEU A 22 16.55 -13.99 -0.34
C LEU A 22 17.07 -14.40 1.05
N GLY A 23 18.35 -14.19 1.33
CA GLY A 23 18.95 -14.49 2.64
C GLY A 23 18.28 -13.67 3.76
N LEU A 24 18.10 -12.37 3.55
CA LEU A 24 17.39 -11.49 4.49
C LEU A 24 15.95 -11.95 4.71
N LEU A 25 15.25 -12.31 3.63
CA LEU A 25 13.89 -12.83 3.71
C LEU A 25 13.84 -14.14 4.53
N LEU A 26 14.74 -15.08 4.27
CA LEU A 26 14.78 -16.36 4.98
C LEU A 26 15.11 -16.18 6.47
N VAL A 27 16.07 -15.31 6.80
CA VAL A 27 16.38 -14.95 8.20
C VAL A 27 15.17 -14.34 8.88
N PHE A 28 14.50 -13.41 8.22
CA PHE A 28 13.32 -12.75 8.76
C PHE A 28 12.15 -13.72 8.97
N LEU A 29 11.87 -14.58 7.99
CA LEU A 29 10.83 -15.62 8.11
C LEU A 29 11.16 -16.63 9.21
N GLY A 30 12.45 -17.00 9.36
CA GLY A 30 12.92 -17.85 10.43
C GLY A 30 12.71 -17.25 11.82
N LEU A 31 13.08 -15.96 11.99
CA LEU A 31 12.84 -15.22 13.24
C LEU A 31 11.36 -15.06 13.55
N PHE A 32 10.53 -14.79 12.53
CA PHE A 32 9.08 -14.70 12.68
C PHE A 32 8.50 -16.06 13.10
N ALA A 33 8.85 -17.15 12.42
CA ALA A 33 8.40 -18.51 12.75
C ALA A 33 8.83 -18.91 14.18
N TRP A 34 10.05 -18.56 14.56
CA TRP A 34 10.54 -18.79 15.93
C TRP A 34 9.74 -17.98 16.96
N GLY A 35 9.42 -16.72 16.67
CA GLY A 35 8.64 -15.84 17.56
C GLY A 35 7.20 -16.30 17.77
N ILE A 36 6.56 -16.89 16.74
CA ILE A 36 5.16 -17.33 16.80
C ILE A 36 4.97 -18.79 17.23
N ARG A 37 6.06 -19.57 17.36
CA ARG A 37 5.99 -21.03 17.59
C ARG A 37 5.10 -21.44 18.77
N GLY A 38 5.11 -20.64 19.86
CA GLY A 38 4.30 -20.89 21.05
C GLY A 38 2.80 -20.61 20.85
N SER A 39 2.43 -19.80 19.87
CA SER A 39 1.05 -19.41 19.56
C SER A 39 0.46 -20.18 18.39
N PHE A 40 1.26 -21.00 17.69
CA PHE A 40 0.83 -21.65 16.46
C PHE A 40 -0.28 -22.67 16.69
N HIS A 41 -0.20 -23.44 17.77
CA HIS A 41 -1.20 -24.48 18.07
C HIS A 41 -2.57 -23.87 18.39
N SER A 42 -2.62 -22.81 19.20
CA SER A 42 -3.87 -22.09 19.48
C SER A 42 -4.41 -21.40 18.23
N ALA A 43 -3.54 -20.76 17.42
CA ALA A 43 -3.95 -20.15 16.18
C ALA A 43 -4.55 -21.14 15.18
N TRP A 44 -4.04 -22.36 15.13
CA TRP A 44 -4.59 -23.40 14.26
C TRP A 44 -6.00 -23.84 14.67
N GLY A 45 -6.26 -23.92 15.96
CA GLY A 45 -7.62 -24.14 16.49
C GLY A 45 -8.58 -23.01 16.10
N ASP A 46 -8.19 -21.78 16.40
CA ASP A 46 -8.97 -20.58 16.09
C ASP A 46 -9.30 -20.46 14.59
N LEU A 47 -8.36 -20.84 13.70
CA LEU A 47 -8.57 -20.82 12.25
C LEU A 47 -9.60 -21.85 11.76
N LYS A 48 -9.61 -23.05 12.36
CA LYS A 48 -10.56 -24.10 12.00
C LYS A 48 -11.99 -23.73 12.34
N ASP A 49 -12.16 -23.04 13.46
CA ASP A 49 -13.46 -22.67 14.01
C ASP A 49 -13.86 -21.23 13.57
N ALA A 50 -13.11 -20.64 12.64
CA ALA A 50 -13.34 -19.27 12.20
C ALA A 50 -14.73 -19.08 11.57
N ASN A 51 -15.47 -18.08 12.05
CA ASN A 51 -16.79 -17.74 11.54
C ASN A 51 -16.70 -17.11 10.14
N PRO A 52 -17.23 -17.77 9.08
CA PRO A 52 -17.09 -17.29 7.71
C PRO A 52 -17.84 -15.99 7.45
N ALA A 53 -18.91 -15.68 8.16
CA ALA A 53 -19.66 -14.44 7.97
C ALA A 53 -18.81 -13.21 8.33
N PHE A 54 -18.13 -13.24 9.47
CA PHE A 54 -17.21 -12.17 9.86
C PHE A 54 -16.01 -12.07 8.92
N PHE A 55 -15.50 -13.19 8.41
CA PHE A 55 -14.44 -13.19 7.42
C PHE A 55 -14.88 -12.52 6.10
N VAL A 56 -16.06 -12.82 5.59
CA VAL A 56 -16.62 -12.16 4.40
C VAL A 56 -16.84 -10.68 4.65
N LEU A 57 -17.36 -10.27 5.80
CA LEU A 57 -17.51 -8.86 6.15
C LEU A 57 -16.14 -8.16 6.23
N ALA A 58 -15.11 -8.83 6.73
CA ALA A 58 -13.73 -8.29 6.71
C ALA A 58 -13.23 -8.11 5.28
N CYS A 59 -13.47 -9.06 4.37
CA CYS A 59 -13.14 -8.92 2.95
C CYS A 59 -13.88 -7.72 2.32
N VAL A 60 -15.14 -7.49 2.66
CA VAL A 60 -15.89 -6.30 2.22
C VAL A 60 -15.25 -5.02 2.74
N ALA A 61 -14.85 -4.97 4.01
CA ALA A 61 -14.15 -3.81 4.58
C ALA A 61 -12.81 -3.56 3.89
N VAL A 62 -12.02 -4.61 3.60
CA VAL A 62 -10.77 -4.52 2.84
C VAL A 62 -11.02 -4.03 1.41
N ALA A 63 -12.07 -4.52 0.73
CA ALA A 63 -12.44 -4.04 -0.59
C ALA A 63 -12.83 -2.56 -0.56
N ALA A 64 -13.65 -2.14 0.42
CA ALA A 64 -14.01 -0.74 0.63
C ALA A 64 -12.77 0.13 0.88
N TYR A 65 -11.83 -0.33 1.71
CA TYR A 65 -10.54 0.33 1.91
C TYR A 65 -9.83 0.62 0.59
N TYR A 66 -9.64 -0.38 -0.28
CA TYR A 66 -8.98 -0.21 -1.56
C TYR A 66 -9.71 0.75 -2.49
N LEU A 67 -11.03 0.57 -2.61
CA LEU A 67 -11.85 1.43 -3.47
C LEU A 67 -11.83 2.89 -3.00
N VAL A 68 -11.94 3.13 -1.70
CA VAL A 68 -11.87 4.49 -1.15
C VAL A 68 -10.47 5.06 -1.29
N PHE A 69 -9.42 4.28 -0.99
CA PHE A 69 -8.02 4.73 -1.02
C PHE A 69 -7.62 5.37 -2.35
N VAL A 70 -8.03 4.79 -3.47
CA VAL A 70 -7.76 5.28 -4.84
C VAL A 70 -8.25 6.71 -5.07
N ALA A 71 -9.33 7.13 -4.40
CA ALA A 71 -9.86 8.49 -4.55
C ALA A 71 -8.87 9.56 -4.06
N GLY A 72 -8.09 9.26 -3.03
CA GLY A 72 -7.05 10.18 -2.52
C GLY A 72 -5.99 10.50 -3.58
N TRP A 73 -5.50 9.49 -4.30
CA TRP A 73 -4.55 9.69 -5.39
C TRP A 73 -5.14 10.50 -6.55
N THR A 74 -6.41 10.26 -6.87
CA THR A 74 -7.14 11.05 -7.88
C THR A 74 -7.23 12.52 -7.49
N LEU A 75 -7.44 12.83 -6.20
CA LEU A 75 -7.46 14.19 -5.67
C LEU A 75 -6.08 14.86 -5.76
N ILE A 76 -4.99 14.14 -5.49
CA ILE A 76 -3.62 14.68 -5.64
C ILE A 76 -3.35 15.08 -7.08
N LEU A 77 -3.69 14.21 -8.05
CA LEU A 77 -3.54 14.51 -9.46
C LEU A 77 -4.40 15.70 -9.90
N ALA A 78 -5.64 15.79 -9.42
CA ALA A 78 -6.54 16.88 -9.72
C ALA A 78 -6.02 18.23 -9.19
N ASP A 79 -5.44 18.25 -7.99
CA ASP A 79 -4.80 19.44 -7.41
C ASP A 79 -3.61 19.94 -8.26
N TRP A 80 -2.93 19.02 -8.92
CA TRP A 80 -1.82 19.30 -9.86
C TRP A 80 -2.29 19.55 -11.30
N GLY A 81 -3.62 19.71 -11.52
CA GLY A 81 -4.20 20.04 -12.82
C GLY A 81 -4.41 18.84 -13.75
N VAL A 82 -4.13 17.62 -13.30
CA VAL A 82 -4.34 16.39 -14.08
C VAL A 82 -5.68 15.76 -13.69
N ARG A 83 -6.69 15.97 -14.52
CA ARG A 83 -8.04 15.41 -14.31
C ARG A 83 -8.17 14.09 -15.02
N ILE A 84 -8.34 13.02 -14.25
CA ILE A 84 -8.60 11.65 -14.74
C ILE A 84 -9.87 11.11 -14.08
N SER A 85 -10.53 10.18 -14.76
CA SER A 85 -11.69 9.52 -14.16
C SER A 85 -11.25 8.58 -13.03
N TYR A 86 -12.13 8.39 -12.05
CA TYR A 86 -11.91 7.41 -10.97
C TYR A 86 -11.65 6.00 -11.53
N ALA A 87 -12.35 5.61 -12.60
CA ALA A 87 -12.13 4.32 -13.26
C ALA A 87 -10.71 4.17 -13.80
N THR A 88 -10.13 5.25 -14.36
CA THR A 88 -8.74 5.27 -14.84
C THR A 88 -7.76 5.14 -13.67
N SER A 89 -7.99 5.86 -12.58
CA SER A 89 -7.19 5.76 -11.35
C SER A 89 -7.24 4.34 -10.77
N LEU A 90 -8.43 3.76 -10.70
CA LEU A 90 -8.65 2.41 -10.19
C LEU A 90 -7.94 1.36 -11.04
N ARG A 91 -7.98 1.47 -12.38
CA ARG A 91 -7.21 0.60 -13.29
C ARG A 91 -5.71 0.69 -13.03
N ALA A 92 -5.18 1.92 -12.91
CA ALA A 92 -3.76 2.12 -12.67
C ALA A 92 -3.33 1.53 -11.32
N GLU A 93 -4.17 1.67 -10.28
CA GLU A 93 -3.96 1.06 -8.98
C GLU A 93 -3.94 -0.47 -9.07
N MET A 94 -4.98 -1.08 -9.68
CA MET A 94 -5.10 -2.54 -9.81
C MET A 94 -3.90 -3.16 -10.53
N VAL A 95 -3.45 -2.56 -11.64
CA VAL A 95 -2.27 -3.04 -12.36
C VAL A 95 -1.02 -2.94 -11.47
N SER A 96 -0.89 -1.87 -10.69
CA SER A 96 0.25 -1.69 -9.79
C SER A 96 0.25 -2.64 -8.59
N MET A 97 -0.93 -3.09 -8.14
CA MET A 97 -1.06 -4.09 -7.07
C MET A 97 -0.37 -5.42 -7.40
N LEU A 98 -0.46 -5.89 -8.64
CA LEU A 98 0.25 -7.10 -9.06
C LEU A 98 1.76 -6.94 -8.98
N ALA A 99 2.25 -5.77 -9.33
CA ALA A 99 3.68 -5.50 -9.39
C ALA A 99 4.37 -5.51 -8.01
N LYS A 100 3.63 -5.33 -6.91
CA LYS A 100 4.21 -5.37 -5.54
C LYS A 100 4.67 -6.76 -5.10
N TYR A 101 4.19 -7.81 -5.76
CA TYR A 101 4.63 -9.18 -5.49
C TYR A 101 5.98 -9.51 -6.14
N VAL A 102 6.47 -8.65 -7.05
CA VAL A 102 7.80 -8.78 -7.63
C VAL A 102 8.83 -8.10 -6.70
N PRO A 103 9.89 -8.82 -6.28
CA PRO A 103 10.90 -8.24 -5.41
C PRO A 103 11.56 -6.99 -5.99
N GLY A 104 11.93 -6.03 -5.13
CA GLY A 104 12.72 -4.86 -5.53
C GLY A 104 12.01 -3.49 -5.48
N GLY A 105 10.72 -3.43 -5.13
CA GLY A 105 10.01 -2.18 -4.79
C GLY A 105 9.78 -1.16 -5.93
N VAL A 106 10.47 -1.33 -7.07
CA VAL A 106 10.42 -0.39 -8.22
C VAL A 106 9.31 -0.73 -9.21
N TRP A 107 8.78 -1.94 -9.15
CA TRP A 107 7.82 -2.44 -10.14
C TRP A 107 6.44 -1.81 -9.99
N THR A 108 6.01 -1.52 -8.76
CA THR A 108 4.71 -0.87 -8.49
C THR A 108 4.63 0.52 -9.11
N PRO A 109 5.60 1.45 -8.89
CA PRO A 109 5.60 2.72 -9.59
C PRO A 109 5.71 2.57 -11.12
N ALA A 110 6.54 1.66 -11.60
CA ALA A 110 6.71 1.42 -13.03
C ALA A 110 5.40 0.97 -13.70
N ALA A 111 4.68 0.02 -13.09
CA ALA A 111 3.40 -0.47 -13.58
C ALA A 111 2.34 0.64 -13.61
N ARG A 112 2.28 1.50 -12.57
CA ARG A 112 1.35 2.63 -12.52
C ARG A 112 1.66 3.66 -13.61
N VAL A 113 2.95 3.99 -13.83
CA VAL A 113 3.38 4.87 -14.92
C VAL A 113 2.96 4.32 -16.29
N VAL A 114 3.16 3.02 -16.53
CA VAL A 114 2.75 2.39 -17.79
C VAL A 114 1.23 2.46 -17.98
N ALA A 115 0.45 2.18 -16.93
CA ALA A 115 -1.01 2.26 -16.97
C ALA A 115 -1.49 3.70 -17.26
N MET A 116 -0.86 4.70 -16.64
CA MET A 116 -1.20 6.11 -16.83
C MET A 116 -0.82 6.62 -18.23
N ARG A 117 0.31 6.18 -18.80
CA ARG A 117 0.67 6.49 -20.18
C ARG A 117 -0.37 6.02 -21.19
N ARG A 118 -0.94 4.82 -20.98
CA ARG A 118 -2.03 4.31 -21.80
C ARG A 118 -3.32 5.14 -21.69
N ALA A 119 -3.50 5.84 -20.57
CA ALA A 119 -4.60 6.77 -20.33
C ALA A 119 -4.30 8.21 -20.77
N GLY A 120 -3.18 8.45 -21.47
CA GLY A 120 -2.82 9.76 -22.00
C GLY A 120 -1.93 10.62 -21.06
N VAL A 121 -1.64 10.17 -19.84
CA VAL A 121 -0.75 10.88 -18.91
C VAL A 121 0.68 10.38 -19.08
N THR A 122 1.47 11.11 -19.88
CA THR A 122 2.82 10.68 -20.31
C THR A 122 3.92 11.06 -19.32
N ASP A 123 3.68 12.03 -18.43
CA ASP A 123 4.66 12.50 -17.44
C ASP A 123 4.87 11.47 -16.31
N ALA A 124 5.87 10.61 -16.49
CA ALA A 124 6.23 9.59 -15.51
C ALA A 124 6.69 10.16 -14.17
N ALA A 125 7.34 11.34 -14.18
CA ALA A 125 7.80 11.96 -12.94
C ALA A 125 6.64 12.50 -12.12
N LEU A 126 5.64 13.11 -12.76
CA LEU A 126 4.41 13.55 -12.09
C LEU A 126 3.66 12.37 -11.47
N VAL A 127 3.45 11.28 -12.22
CA VAL A 127 2.77 10.07 -11.72
C VAL A 127 3.50 9.47 -10.52
N THR A 128 4.83 9.31 -10.63
CA THR A 128 5.65 8.76 -9.53
C THR A 128 5.63 9.68 -8.31
N SER A 129 5.65 10.99 -8.54
CA SER A 129 5.59 11.99 -7.47
C SER A 129 4.26 11.96 -6.73
N ALA A 130 3.14 11.83 -7.47
CA ALA A 130 1.82 11.69 -6.87
C ALA A 130 1.74 10.43 -5.99
N MET A 131 2.34 9.32 -6.41
CA MET A 131 2.42 8.09 -5.60
C MET A 131 3.25 8.29 -4.33
N LEU A 132 4.36 9.02 -4.40
CA LEU A 132 5.19 9.32 -3.22
C LEU A 132 4.44 10.21 -2.22
N VAL A 133 3.70 11.20 -2.71
CA VAL A 133 2.87 12.08 -1.87
C VAL A 133 1.72 11.29 -1.25
N GLU A 134 1.04 10.44 -2.02
CA GLU A 134 0.03 9.50 -1.52
C GLU A 134 0.57 8.64 -0.38
N ALA A 135 1.70 7.96 -0.61
CA ALA A 135 2.33 7.10 0.38
C ALA A 135 2.73 7.87 1.64
N ALA A 136 3.27 9.08 1.48
CA ALA A 136 3.65 9.93 2.61
C ALA A 136 2.45 10.38 3.42
N LEU A 137 1.39 10.90 2.77
CA LEU A 137 0.17 11.35 3.43
C LEU A 137 -0.54 10.20 4.15
N SER A 138 -0.62 9.04 3.50
CA SER A 138 -1.18 7.84 4.10
C SER A 138 -0.37 7.38 5.33
N ALA A 139 0.97 7.40 5.24
CA ALA A 139 1.83 7.05 6.37
C ALA A 139 1.68 8.05 7.53
N ILE A 140 1.67 9.35 7.26
CA ILE A 140 1.43 10.40 8.27
C ILE A 140 0.10 10.18 8.97
N SER A 141 -0.97 10.00 8.19
CA SER A 141 -2.32 9.74 8.71
C SER A 141 -2.36 8.47 9.56
N GLY A 142 -1.68 7.41 9.12
CA GLY A 142 -1.60 6.16 9.85
C GLY A 142 -0.87 6.29 11.20
N VAL A 143 0.23 7.04 11.24
CA VAL A 143 0.96 7.35 12.49
C VAL A 143 0.10 8.18 13.43
N LEU A 144 -0.63 9.18 12.90
CA LEU A 144 -1.54 10.00 13.70
C LEU A 144 -2.68 9.15 14.29
N VAL A 145 -3.33 8.31 13.48
CA VAL A 145 -4.38 7.38 13.92
C VAL A 145 -3.85 6.47 15.01
N PHE A 146 -2.66 5.90 14.83
CA PHE A 146 -2.02 5.04 15.82
C PHE A 146 -1.72 5.81 17.10
N ALA A 147 -1.06 6.96 17.04
CA ALA A 147 -0.71 7.76 18.22
C ALA A 147 -1.94 8.22 19.01
N ILE A 148 -2.99 8.68 18.31
CA ILE A 148 -4.25 9.10 18.93
C ILE A 148 -4.94 7.89 19.59
N SER A 149 -4.92 6.71 18.96
CA SER A 149 -5.58 5.51 19.47
C SER A 149 -4.99 5.02 20.81
N LEU A 150 -3.72 5.30 21.08
CA LEU A 150 -3.07 4.92 22.34
C LEU A 150 -3.72 5.59 23.57
N ILE A 151 -4.41 6.72 23.39
CA ILE A 151 -5.13 7.41 24.46
C ILE A 151 -6.29 6.54 25.01
N TRP A 152 -6.90 5.72 24.16
CA TRP A 152 -8.06 4.89 24.52
C TRP A 152 -7.73 3.44 24.86
N VAL A 153 -6.54 2.96 24.49
CA VAL A 153 -6.08 1.61 24.84
C VAL A 153 -5.51 1.62 26.26
N ARG A 154 -6.40 1.39 27.25
CA ARG A 154 -6.00 1.21 28.66
C ARG A 154 -5.32 -0.15 28.82
N GLY A 155 -4.14 -0.18 29.46
CA GLY A 155 -3.46 -1.43 29.81
C GLY A 155 -2.45 -1.92 28.75
N VAL A 156 -1.87 -1.03 27.95
CA VAL A 156 -0.70 -1.38 27.14
C VAL A 156 0.48 -1.67 28.07
N ASN A 157 0.53 -2.90 28.60
CA ASN A 157 1.71 -3.43 29.30
C ASN A 157 2.82 -3.87 28.32
N GLY A 158 2.66 -3.52 27.03
CA GLY A 158 3.65 -3.76 26.00
C GLY A 158 4.79 -2.76 26.05
N PRO A 159 5.86 -2.97 25.27
CA PRO A 159 7.00 -2.08 25.20
C PRO A 159 6.60 -0.74 24.56
N VAL A 160 5.98 0.16 25.34
CA VAL A 160 5.56 1.50 24.90
C VAL A 160 6.75 2.30 24.36
N ILE A 161 7.95 2.08 24.93
CA ILE A 161 9.17 2.78 24.54
C ILE A 161 9.58 2.49 23.08
N PRO A 162 9.71 1.24 22.60
CA PRO A 162 9.99 0.98 21.18
C PRO A 162 8.92 1.54 20.26
N LEU A 163 7.67 1.52 20.69
CA LEU A 163 6.53 2.05 19.93
C LEU A 163 6.60 3.58 19.81
N ALA A 164 6.91 4.27 20.93
CA ALA A 164 7.09 5.71 20.96
C ALA A 164 8.32 6.14 20.14
N VAL A 165 9.42 5.40 20.25
CA VAL A 165 10.63 5.62 19.44
C VAL A 165 10.34 5.41 17.96
N PHE A 166 9.60 4.37 17.60
CA PHE A 166 9.20 4.12 16.22
C PHE A 166 8.30 5.24 15.67
N ALA A 167 7.29 5.67 16.43
CA ALA A 167 6.42 6.77 16.06
C ALA A 167 7.22 8.09 15.93
N LEU A 168 8.19 8.34 16.82
CA LEU A 168 9.07 9.49 16.75
C LEU A 168 9.97 9.44 15.50
N VAL A 169 10.59 8.31 15.20
CA VAL A 169 11.41 8.12 13.99
C VAL A 169 10.57 8.36 12.74
N LEU A 170 9.36 7.82 12.66
CA LEU A 170 8.45 8.08 11.56
C LEU A 170 8.05 9.55 11.47
N ALA A 171 7.72 10.19 12.59
CA ALA A 171 7.39 11.61 12.63
C ALA A 171 8.55 12.48 12.12
N VAL A 172 9.79 12.14 12.49
CA VAL A 172 11.00 12.83 12.00
C VAL A 172 11.21 12.60 10.50
N LEU A 173 11.06 11.36 10.01
CA LEU A 173 11.20 11.05 8.57
C LEU A 173 10.15 11.74 7.71
N ILE A 174 8.94 11.89 8.24
CA ILE A 174 7.79 12.51 7.58
C ILE A 174 7.81 14.04 7.73
N HIS A 175 8.57 14.56 8.69
CA HIS A 175 8.65 16.01 8.90
C HIS A 175 9.09 16.72 7.60
N PRO A 176 8.41 17.80 7.17
CA PRO A 176 8.66 18.46 5.88
C PRO A 176 10.12 18.86 5.64
N ARG A 177 10.87 19.18 6.70
CA ARG A 177 12.30 19.51 6.62
C ARG A 177 13.18 18.32 6.25
N VAL A 178 12.74 17.08 6.54
CA VAL A 178 13.46 15.84 6.21
C VAL A 178 12.91 15.23 4.93
N PHE A 179 11.59 15.15 4.82
CA PHE A 179 10.91 14.53 3.68
C PHE A 179 11.14 15.29 2.36
N ARG A 180 11.00 16.64 2.36
CA ARG A 180 11.19 17.46 1.16
C ARG A 180 12.57 17.28 0.51
N PRO A 181 13.71 17.41 1.22
CA PRO A 181 15.02 17.20 0.60
C PRO A 181 15.23 15.75 0.15
N LEU A 182 14.66 14.77 0.87
CA LEU A 182 14.74 13.35 0.49
C LEU A 182 13.96 13.08 -0.80
N ALA A 183 12.73 13.56 -0.88
CA ALA A 183 11.89 13.49 -2.07
C ALA A 183 12.51 14.25 -3.25
N ALA A 184 12.99 15.46 -3.03
CA ALA A 184 13.67 16.26 -4.05
C ALA A 184 14.96 15.58 -4.58
N ARG A 185 15.70 14.88 -3.71
CA ARG A 185 16.89 14.12 -4.10
C ARG A 185 16.53 12.90 -4.97
N PHE A 186 15.42 12.27 -4.67
CA PHE A 186 14.88 11.15 -5.47
C PHE A 186 14.36 11.67 -6.82
N LEU A 187 13.60 12.77 -6.83
CA LEU A 187 13.01 13.37 -8.02
C LEU A 187 14.05 13.93 -9.00
N ARG A 188 15.13 14.52 -8.48
CA ARG A 188 16.28 14.94 -9.32
C ARG A 188 16.86 13.79 -10.13
N ARG A 189 16.84 12.56 -9.60
CA ARG A 189 17.26 11.36 -10.35
C ARG A 189 16.26 10.96 -11.45
N LEU A 190 15.02 11.45 -11.38
CA LEU A 190 13.97 11.26 -12.39
C LEU A 190 13.88 12.44 -13.38
N GLY A 191 14.82 13.40 -13.29
CA GLY A 191 14.91 14.53 -14.23
C GLY A 191 13.98 15.70 -13.92
N LYS A 192 13.37 15.76 -12.70
CA LYS A 192 12.56 16.91 -12.25
C LYS A 192 13.09 17.45 -10.91
N SER A 193 13.19 18.78 -10.84
CA SER A 193 13.69 19.47 -9.64
C SER A 193 12.57 19.88 -8.67
N ASP A 194 11.36 20.13 -9.15
CA ASP A 194 10.29 20.71 -8.35
C ASP A 194 8.96 19.97 -8.54
N LEU A 195 8.34 19.60 -7.41
CA LEU A 195 6.96 19.15 -7.35
C LEU A 195 6.05 20.35 -7.12
N PRO A 196 4.91 20.44 -7.82
CA PRO A 196 3.91 21.42 -7.46
C PRO A 196 3.54 21.24 -5.98
N PRO A 197 3.53 22.31 -5.16
CA PRO A 197 3.05 22.19 -3.79
C PRO A 197 1.56 21.86 -3.82
N LEU A 198 1.11 20.93 -2.95
CA LEU A 198 -0.31 20.75 -2.69
C LEU A 198 -0.87 22.01 -2.02
N ARG A 199 -2.08 22.38 -2.37
CA ARG A 199 -2.83 23.40 -1.64
C ARG A 199 -3.02 22.96 -0.19
N THR A 200 -2.93 23.90 0.76
CA THR A 200 -3.08 23.58 2.19
C THR A 200 -4.42 22.92 2.50
N SER A 201 -5.51 23.35 1.83
CA SER A 201 -6.83 22.72 1.96
C SER A 201 -6.81 21.26 1.49
N THR A 202 -6.22 20.98 0.33
CA THR A 202 -6.10 19.61 -0.20
C THR A 202 -5.25 18.73 0.73
N PHE A 203 -4.16 19.27 1.28
CA PHE A 203 -3.32 18.56 2.24
C PHE A 203 -4.11 18.14 3.49
N VAL A 204 -4.87 19.05 4.10
CA VAL A 204 -5.70 18.78 5.30
C VAL A 204 -6.80 17.77 4.98
N ILE A 205 -7.50 17.96 3.85
CA ILE A 205 -8.55 17.03 3.39
C ILE A 205 -7.98 15.62 3.22
N LEU A 206 -6.82 15.48 2.58
CA LEU A 206 -6.18 14.19 2.36
C LEU A 206 -5.70 13.54 3.66
N LEU A 207 -5.20 14.32 4.64
CA LEU A 207 -4.87 13.78 5.96
C LEU A 207 -6.09 13.16 6.66
N LEU A 208 -7.21 13.88 6.69
CA LEU A 208 -8.45 13.39 7.27
C LEU A 208 -8.99 12.19 6.48
N PHE A 209 -8.95 12.27 5.16
CA PHE A 209 -9.38 11.21 4.26
C PHE A 209 -8.59 9.90 4.51
N TYR A 210 -7.25 9.96 4.51
CA TYR A 210 -6.44 8.76 4.77
C TYR A 210 -6.56 8.27 6.22
N SER A 211 -6.81 9.16 7.19
CA SER A 211 -7.15 8.73 8.55
C SER A 211 -8.45 7.91 8.58
N GLY A 212 -9.46 8.32 7.81
CA GLY A 212 -10.69 7.55 7.61
C GLY A 212 -10.45 6.19 6.94
N THR A 213 -9.58 6.14 5.92
CA THR A 213 -9.24 4.86 5.27
C THR A 213 -8.56 3.88 6.24
N TRP A 214 -7.70 4.36 7.13
CA TRP A 214 -7.11 3.52 8.18
C TRP A 214 -8.13 3.01 9.18
N ALA A 215 -9.17 3.80 9.50
CA ALA A 215 -10.27 3.33 10.33
C ALA A 215 -11.06 2.20 9.64
N ILE A 216 -11.29 2.27 8.33
CA ILE A 216 -11.87 1.17 7.54
C ILE A 216 -10.96 -0.07 7.60
N GLY A 217 -9.66 0.09 7.45
CA GLY A 217 -8.68 -1.00 7.62
C GLY A 217 -8.74 -1.63 9.01
N GLY A 218 -8.87 -0.81 10.05
CA GLY A 218 -9.05 -1.26 11.43
C GLY A 218 -10.34 -2.03 11.65
N LEU A 219 -11.44 -1.61 11.02
CA LEU A 219 -12.69 -2.36 11.03
C LEU A 219 -12.50 -3.75 10.40
N GLY A 220 -11.75 -3.83 9.28
CA GLY A 220 -11.41 -5.12 8.67
C GLY A 220 -10.69 -6.05 9.64
N VAL A 221 -9.65 -5.57 10.33
CA VAL A 221 -8.92 -6.38 11.33
C VAL A 221 -9.81 -6.72 12.54
N TRP A 222 -10.65 -5.79 12.99
CA TRP A 222 -11.61 -6.06 14.07
C TRP A 222 -12.58 -7.19 13.71
N LEU A 223 -13.10 -7.19 12.48
CA LEU A 223 -13.95 -8.27 11.96
C LEU A 223 -13.20 -9.60 11.85
N LEU A 224 -11.92 -9.59 11.49
CA LEU A 224 -11.09 -10.80 11.50
C LEU A 224 -10.88 -11.35 12.92
N LEU A 225 -10.67 -10.50 13.91
CA LEU A 225 -10.62 -10.90 15.31
C LEU A 225 -11.95 -11.52 15.76
N ARG A 226 -13.07 -10.94 15.34
CA ARG A 226 -14.40 -11.51 15.59
C ARG A 226 -14.59 -12.87 14.90
N SER A 227 -14.02 -13.04 13.71
CA SER A 227 -14.11 -14.32 12.99
C SER A 227 -13.43 -15.47 13.72
N VAL A 228 -12.33 -15.19 14.43
CA VAL A 228 -11.59 -16.20 15.22
C VAL A 228 -12.04 -16.28 16.69
N GLY A 229 -13.24 -15.80 16.99
CA GLY A 229 -13.85 -15.91 18.32
C GLY A 229 -13.34 -14.91 19.36
N ALA A 230 -12.48 -13.98 19.00
CA ALA A 230 -12.10 -12.90 19.90
C ALA A 230 -13.20 -11.82 19.96
N HIS A 231 -13.32 -11.16 21.12
CA HIS A 231 -14.35 -10.15 21.36
C HIS A 231 -13.72 -8.80 21.79
N PRO A 232 -12.86 -8.17 20.93
CA PRO A 232 -12.32 -6.88 21.26
C PRO A 232 -13.42 -5.81 21.32
N ALA A 233 -13.27 -4.83 22.22
CA ALA A 233 -14.21 -3.72 22.32
C ALA A 233 -14.25 -2.93 20.99
N ALA A 234 -15.41 -2.37 20.63
CA ALA A 234 -15.55 -1.56 19.41
C ALA A 234 -14.60 -0.34 19.39
N SER A 235 -14.27 0.20 20.55
CA SER A 235 -13.28 1.29 20.69
C SER A 235 -11.87 0.93 20.18
N THR A 236 -11.53 -0.37 20.07
CA THR A 236 -10.23 -0.83 19.55
C THR A 236 -10.11 -0.71 18.03
N VAL A 237 -11.19 -0.45 17.30
CA VAL A 237 -11.17 -0.30 15.82
C VAL A 237 -10.15 0.74 15.37
N VAL A 238 -10.07 1.88 16.05
CA VAL A 238 -9.12 2.95 15.71
C VAL A 238 -7.68 2.48 15.96
N PHE A 239 -7.43 1.78 17.06
CA PHE A 239 -6.11 1.18 17.35
C PHE A 239 -5.73 0.15 16.29
N LEU A 240 -6.63 -0.74 15.90
CA LEU A 240 -6.41 -1.73 14.85
C LEU A 240 -6.19 -1.10 13.47
N GLY A 241 -6.77 0.08 13.23
CA GLY A 241 -6.44 0.93 12.07
C GLY A 241 -4.98 1.39 12.10
N GLY A 242 -4.53 1.85 13.25
CA GLY A 242 -3.12 2.19 13.51
C GLY A 242 -2.19 0.97 13.36
N VAL A 243 -2.57 -0.19 13.88
CA VAL A 243 -1.84 -1.46 13.70
C VAL A 243 -1.69 -1.80 12.21
N SER A 244 -2.76 -1.65 11.42
CA SER A 244 -2.73 -1.88 9.98
C SER A 244 -1.80 -0.90 9.27
N ALA A 245 -1.81 0.37 9.68
CA ALA A 245 -0.93 1.41 9.14
C ALA A 245 0.54 1.12 9.44
N VAL A 246 0.87 0.78 10.68
CA VAL A 246 2.24 0.40 11.07
C VAL A 246 2.68 -0.82 10.26
N GLY A 247 1.82 -1.84 10.13
CA GLY A 247 2.10 -3.01 9.32
C GLY A 247 2.40 -2.66 7.85
N ALA A 248 1.65 -1.73 7.26
CA ALA A 248 1.88 -1.27 5.90
C ALA A 248 3.20 -0.49 5.76
N ILE A 249 3.53 0.38 6.72
CA ILE A 249 4.78 1.15 6.73
C ILE A 249 5.98 0.20 6.86
N VAL A 250 5.92 -0.75 7.80
CA VAL A 250 6.97 -1.76 7.99
C VAL A 250 7.14 -2.61 6.74
N ALA A 251 6.05 -2.97 6.04
CA ALA A 251 6.11 -3.69 4.77
C ALA A 251 6.86 -2.92 3.69
N VAL A 252 6.65 -1.59 3.60
CA VAL A 252 7.36 -0.73 2.64
C VAL A 252 8.84 -0.63 2.99
N LEU A 253 9.18 -0.52 4.28
CA LEU A 253 10.57 -0.47 4.75
C LEU A 253 11.30 -1.80 4.54
N ALA A 254 10.59 -2.91 4.59
CA ALA A 254 11.11 -4.25 4.28
C ALA A 254 11.15 -4.51 2.76
N PHE A 255 11.77 -3.61 1.99
CA PHE A 255 11.83 -3.64 0.52
C PHE A 255 12.43 -4.93 -0.07
N PHE A 256 13.16 -5.70 0.74
CA PHE A 256 13.73 -7.01 0.39
C PHE A 256 12.68 -8.13 0.41
N ALA A 257 11.57 -7.95 1.15
CA ALA A 257 10.50 -8.93 1.29
C ALA A 257 9.37 -8.62 0.29
N PRO A 258 9.03 -9.54 -0.63
CA PRO A 258 7.93 -9.32 -1.57
C PRO A 258 6.64 -8.97 -0.84
N SER A 259 6.04 -7.83 -1.16
CA SER A 259 4.83 -7.33 -0.49
C SER A 259 4.94 -7.25 1.06
N GLY A 260 6.17 -7.08 1.59
CA GLY A 260 6.44 -7.02 3.03
C GLY A 260 6.15 -8.33 3.79
N LEU A 261 6.26 -9.48 3.10
CA LEU A 261 5.96 -10.79 3.69
C LEU A 261 6.74 -11.00 4.99
N GLY A 262 6.04 -11.38 6.06
CA GLY A 262 6.58 -11.58 7.39
C GLY A 262 6.73 -10.28 8.19
N ALA A 263 7.28 -9.21 7.60
CA ALA A 263 7.51 -7.93 8.28
C ALA A 263 6.20 -7.25 8.70
N ARG A 264 5.23 -7.22 7.79
CA ARG A 264 3.87 -6.75 8.06
C ARG A 264 3.20 -7.60 9.12
N GLU A 265 3.21 -8.90 8.92
CA GLU A 265 2.55 -9.86 9.81
C GLU A 265 3.16 -9.81 11.22
N GLY A 266 4.50 -9.77 11.32
CA GLY A 266 5.20 -9.70 12.61
C GLY A 266 4.90 -8.43 13.38
N SER A 267 4.88 -7.27 12.71
CA SER A 267 4.55 -6.00 13.35
C SER A 267 3.09 -5.93 13.79
N MET A 268 2.15 -6.38 12.96
CA MET A 268 0.73 -6.43 13.32
C MET A 268 0.48 -7.38 14.50
N TYR A 269 1.03 -8.60 14.45
CA TYR A 269 0.95 -9.58 15.54
C TYR A 269 1.44 -8.98 16.85
N GLY A 270 2.66 -8.42 16.86
CA GLY A 270 3.26 -7.85 18.06
C GLY A 270 2.44 -6.72 18.69
N LEU A 271 1.84 -5.85 17.86
CA LEU A 271 0.99 -4.77 18.34
C LEU A 271 -0.36 -5.25 18.86
N MET A 272 -0.96 -6.26 18.21
CA MET A 272 -2.25 -6.80 18.64
C MET A 272 -2.18 -7.53 19.98
N LEU A 273 -1.01 -7.99 20.42
CA LEU A 273 -0.82 -8.56 21.77
C LEU A 273 -1.20 -7.60 22.90
N ALA A 274 -1.28 -6.30 22.62
CA ALA A 274 -1.75 -5.31 23.59
C ALA A 274 -3.27 -5.40 23.89
N VAL A 275 -4.05 -6.02 23.01
CA VAL A 275 -5.53 -5.99 23.09
C VAL A 275 -6.19 -7.36 23.00
N VAL A 276 -5.48 -8.39 22.52
CA VAL A 276 -6.03 -9.76 22.38
C VAL A 276 -4.99 -10.82 22.70
N ALA A 277 -5.47 -12.06 22.95
CA ALA A 277 -4.62 -13.21 23.21
C ALA A 277 -3.73 -13.56 22.01
N PRO A 278 -2.55 -14.16 22.23
CA PRO A 278 -1.57 -14.47 21.18
C PRO A 278 -2.12 -15.34 20.04
N GLY A 279 -2.95 -16.34 20.33
CA GLY A 279 -3.60 -17.17 19.32
C GLY A 279 -4.46 -16.34 18.37
N ALA A 280 -5.39 -15.56 18.91
CA ALA A 280 -6.28 -14.70 18.13
C ALA A 280 -5.51 -13.61 17.35
N ALA A 281 -4.46 -13.04 17.94
CA ALA A 281 -3.59 -12.08 17.25
C ALA A 281 -2.93 -12.71 16.02
N LEU A 282 -2.38 -13.93 16.16
CA LEU A 282 -1.71 -14.64 15.07
C LEU A 282 -2.73 -15.06 14.01
N SER A 283 -3.84 -15.70 14.41
CA SER A 283 -4.89 -16.16 13.50
C SER A 283 -5.46 -15.03 12.66
N SER A 284 -5.80 -13.90 13.29
CA SER A 284 -6.35 -12.76 12.57
C SER A 284 -5.31 -12.10 11.65
N THR A 285 -4.03 -12.10 12.02
CA THR A 285 -2.94 -11.62 11.16
C THR A 285 -2.79 -12.47 9.89
N LEU A 286 -2.87 -13.79 10.03
CA LEU A 286 -2.82 -14.72 8.90
C LEU A 286 -4.06 -14.56 8.01
N LEU A 287 -5.25 -14.49 8.60
CA LEU A 287 -6.50 -14.25 7.87
C LEU A 287 -6.50 -12.90 7.16
N ASN A 288 -5.90 -11.86 7.76
CA ASN A 288 -5.76 -10.57 7.11
C ASN A 288 -4.93 -10.66 5.81
N ARG A 289 -3.90 -11.49 5.79
CA ARG A 289 -3.12 -11.74 4.57
C ARG A 289 -3.97 -12.45 3.52
N VAL A 290 -4.73 -13.46 3.92
CA VAL A 290 -5.65 -14.18 3.02
C VAL A 290 -6.72 -13.23 2.48
N ALA A 291 -7.36 -12.43 3.34
CA ALA A 291 -8.39 -11.48 2.96
C ALA A 291 -7.86 -10.43 1.95
N ILE A 292 -6.69 -9.84 2.22
CA ILE A 292 -6.05 -8.88 1.30
C ILE A 292 -5.79 -9.53 -0.06
N THR A 293 -5.15 -10.70 -0.08
CA THR A 293 -4.81 -11.39 -1.33
C THR A 293 -6.07 -11.77 -2.12
N LEU A 294 -7.09 -12.29 -1.44
CA LEU A 294 -8.37 -12.64 -2.05
C LEU A 294 -9.06 -11.41 -2.66
N VAL A 295 -9.14 -10.32 -1.90
CA VAL A 295 -9.77 -9.07 -2.36
C VAL A 295 -9.01 -8.48 -3.54
N GLU A 296 -7.67 -8.47 -3.52
CA GLU A 296 -6.86 -7.98 -4.63
C GLU A 296 -7.09 -8.78 -5.91
N VAL A 297 -7.13 -10.12 -5.80
CA VAL A 297 -7.44 -11.00 -6.94
C VAL A 297 -8.86 -10.72 -7.47
N LEU A 298 -9.85 -10.61 -6.59
CA LEU A 298 -11.23 -10.31 -6.98
C LEU A 298 -11.35 -8.94 -7.65
N LEU A 299 -10.73 -7.90 -7.10
CA LEU A 299 -10.74 -6.56 -7.69
C LEU A 299 -10.07 -6.55 -9.07
N LEU A 300 -8.97 -7.30 -9.24
CA LEU A 300 -8.31 -7.45 -10.54
C LEU A 300 -9.19 -8.16 -11.57
N LEU A 301 -9.85 -9.24 -11.18
CA LEU A 301 -10.74 -10.00 -12.07
C LEU A 301 -11.96 -9.17 -12.45
N VAL A 302 -12.65 -8.60 -11.47
CA VAL A 302 -13.84 -7.76 -11.68
C VAL A 302 -13.47 -6.49 -12.45
N GLY A 303 -12.42 -5.80 -12.04
CA GLY A 303 -11.94 -4.61 -12.73
C GLY A 303 -11.49 -4.89 -14.16
N GLY A 304 -10.77 -5.99 -14.39
CA GLY A 304 -10.35 -6.42 -15.72
C GLY A 304 -11.53 -6.73 -16.65
N LEU A 305 -12.60 -7.32 -16.11
CA LEU A 305 -13.81 -7.65 -16.89
C LEU A 305 -14.69 -6.41 -17.15
N LEU A 306 -14.98 -5.63 -16.11
CA LEU A 306 -15.87 -4.47 -16.22
C LEU A 306 -15.24 -3.36 -17.06
N LEU A 307 -13.94 -3.14 -16.88
CA LEU A 307 -13.25 -2.03 -17.52
C LEU A 307 -12.86 -2.32 -18.99
N ARG A 308 -12.84 -3.59 -19.43
CA ARG A 308 -12.70 -3.93 -20.86
C ARG A 308 -13.91 -3.47 -21.69
N ARG A 309 -15.09 -3.38 -21.08
CA ARG A 309 -16.33 -2.98 -21.76
C ARG A 309 -16.46 -1.46 -21.99
N THR A 310 -15.62 -0.66 -21.35
CA THR A 310 -15.67 0.81 -21.42
C THR A 310 -14.61 1.43 -22.33
N GLU A 311 -13.79 0.64 -23.04
CA GLU A 311 -12.95 1.18 -24.10
C GLU A 311 -13.85 1.54 -25.28
N PRO A 312 -13.90 2.81 -25.73
CA PRO A 312 -14.55 3.14 -26.99
C PRO A 312 -13.84 2.32 -28.06
N ARG A 313 -14.63 1.50 -28.78
CA ARG A 313 -14.20 0.81 -30.00
C ARG A 313 -13.52 1.88 -30.85
N ARG A 314 -12.21 1.82 -31.01
CA ARG A 314 -11.50 2.65 -31.98
C ARG A 314 -12.12 2.24 -33.34
N ASP A 315 -13.02 3.08 -33.82
CA ASP A 315 -13.58 2.91 -35.16
C ASP A 315 -12.41 2.95 -36.13
N SER A 316 -12.15 1.81 -36.74
CA SER A 316 -11.17 1.62 -37.80
C SER A 316 -11.48 2.44 -39.08
N HIS A 317 -12.51 3.27 -39.02
CA HIS A 317 -12.92 4.14 -40.14
C HIS A 317 -12.06 5.41 -40.29
N GLY A 318 -11.22 5.80 -39.32
CA GLY A 318 -10.36 6.95 -39.49
C GLY A 318 -9.10 6.73 -40.32
N LEU A 319 -8.68 5.49 -40.53
CA LEU A 319 -7.48 5.19 -41.32
C LEU A 319 -7.71 5.04 -42.81
N SER A 320 -8.94 4.79 -43.26
CA SER A 320 -9.28 4.71 -44.67
C SER A 320 -9.45 6.08 -45.34
N GLN A 321 -9.75 7.14 -44.58
CA GLN A 321 -9.90 8.49 -45.16
C GLN A 321 -8.56 9.23 -45.32
N VAL A 322 -7.54 8.89 -44.54
CA VAL A 322 -6.20 9.50 -44.71
C VAL A 322 -5.44 8.89 -45.90
N SER A 323 -5.74 7.62 -46.26
CA SER A 323 -5.12 6.96 -47.43
C SER A 323 -5.71 7.42 -48.75
N ALA A 324 -6.98 7.87 -48.75
CA ALA A 324 -7.64 8.35 -50.00
C ALA A 324 -7.30 9.80 -50.37
N ALA A 325 -6.72 10.58 -49.42
CA ALA A 325 -6.29 11.97 -49.65
C ALA A 325 -4.84 12.12 -50.13
N ALA A 326 -4.12 11.00 -50.32
CA ALA A 326 -2.70 10.99 -50.72
C ALA A 326 -2.46 10.50 -52.16
N GLU A 327 -3.50 10.45 -53.01
CA GLU A 327 -3.30 10.19 -54.44
C GLU A 327 -2.90 11.50 -55.15
N PRO A 328 -1.73 11.56 -55.79
CA PRO A 328 -1.32 12.76 -56.54
C PRO A 328 -2.19 12.88 -57.80
N ALA A 329 -2.68 14.10 -58.08
CA ALA A 329 -3.44 14.43 -59.26
C ALA A 329 -2.64 14.09 -60.55
N PRO A 330 -3.28 13.55 -61.60
CA PRO A 330 -2.58 13.26 -62.84
C PRO A 330 -2.18 14.57 -63.54
N ASP A 331 -0.91 14.66 -63.95
CA ASP A 331 -0.34 15.72 -64.77
C ASP A 331 -1.16 15.89 -66.08
N ARG A 332 -1.63 17.10 -66.28
CA ARG A 332 -2.02 17.60 -67.62
C ARG A 332 -1.22 18.83 -67.96
#